data_f46e2bc53ea9da27a320c4fc87e3a8fd
#
_entry.id   f46e2bc53ea9da27a320c4fc87e3a8fd
#
_cell.length_a   1.000
_cell.length_b   1.000
_cell.length_c   1.000
_cell.angle_alpha   90.00
_cell.angle_beta   90.00
_cell.angle_gamma   90.00
#
_symmetry.space_group_name_H-M   'P 1'
#
loop_
_entity.id
_entity.type
_entity.pdbx_description
1 polymer ?
#
loop_
_entity_poly.entity_id
_entity_poly.type
_entity_poly.pdbx_seq_one_letter_code
_entity_poly.pdbx_strand_id
1 'polypeptide(L)'
;MTLLKLVLPYVLALLLGVAAGVYGEHLISAREIADMKADAATAQAKAVDAARAEEQRRTAAQSEIAKDANQQRTAALADAFAARAAAGSLQQRVDQLVAAARHPATSAGSPAAGDALDLLADVLGRADEAAGELAKIADERGIAGQQCERDYDALTASIKTEGTK
;
A
#
# COMPACT_ATOMS: atom_id res chain seq x y z
N MET A 1 73.90 48.32 27.07
CA MET A 1 72.55 48.91 26.72
C MET A 1 72.29 49.01 25.21
N THR A 2 73.33 49.00 24.35
CA THR A 2 73.18 49.12 22.87
C THR A 2 72.62 47.87 22.16
N LEU A 3 73.00 46.67 22.61
CA LEU A 3 72.49 45.41 22.01
C LEU A 3 70.96 45.21 22.18
N LEU A 4 70.39 45.64 23.30
CA LEU A 4 68.94 45.54 23.55
C LEU A 4 68.16 46.43 22.61
N LYS A 5 68.63 47.60 22.24
CA LYS A 5 67.98 48.51 21.28
C LYS A 5 68.01 47.98 19.84
N LEU A 6 69.01 47.15 19.50
CA LEU A 6 69.13 46.56 18.15
C LEU A 6 68.27 45.33 17.99
N VAL A 7 68.09 44.51 19.05
CA VAL A 7 67.36 43.28 19.01
C VAL A 7 65.84 43.51 19.16
N LEU A 8 65.39 44.53 19.88
CA LEU A 8 64.01 44.86 20.16
C LEU A 8 63.15 44.99 18.91
N PRO A 9 63.52 45.70 17.82
CA PRO A 9 62.67 45.79 16.62
C PRO A 9 62.50 44.46 15.88
N TYR A 10 63.53 43.59 15.90
CA TYR A 10 63.41 42.27 15.27
C TYR A 10 62.49 41.34 16.04
N VAL A 11 62.50 41.37 17.36
CA VAL A 11 61.57 40.58 18.19
C VAL A 11 60.11 41.08 18.00
N LEU A 12 59.97 42.41 17.92
CA LEU A 12 58.62 42.98 17.70
C LEU A 12 58.08 42.62 16.31
N ALA A 13 58.90 42.66 15.26
CA ALA A 13 58.52 42.25 13.91
C ALA A 13 58.13 40.74 13.84
N LEU A 14 58.91 39.92 14.56
CA LEU A 14 58.61 38.46 14.63
C LEU A 14 57.31 38.18 15.36
N LEU A 15 57.06 38.85 16.48
CA LEU A 15 55.76 38.73 17.20
C LEU A 15 54.55 39.18 16.36
N LEU A 16 54.68 40.28 15.63
CA LEU A 16 53.66 40.78 14.72
C LEU A 16 53.44 39.81 13.56
N GLY A 17 54.51 39.21 13.01
CA GLY A 17 54.37 38.19 11.95
C GLY A 17 53.65 36.91 12.40
N VAL A 18 54.00 36.43 13.60
CA VAL A 18 53.32 35.25 14.20
C VAL A 18 51.85 35.56 14.51
N ALA A 19 51.56 36.74 15.08
CA ALA A 19 50.20 37.16 15.38
C ALA A 19 49.34 37.28 14.09
N ALA A 20 49.91 37.88 13.02
CA ALA A 20 49.23 37.99 11.72
C ALA A 20 49.00 36.63 11.06
N GLY A 21 49.97 35.71 11.18
CA GLY A 21 49.83 34.33 10.64
C GLY A 21 48.71 33.53 11.32
N VAL A 22 48.71 33.52 12.66
CA VAL A 22 47.69 32.81 13.44
C VAL A 22 46.28 33.41 13.22
N TYR A 23 46.19 34.72 13.10
CA TYR A 23 44.91 35.40 12.81
C TYR A 23 44.44 35.11 11.40
N GLY A 24 45.31 35.03 10.41
CA GLY A 24 45.01 34.68 9.03
C GLY A 24 44.52 33.25 8.90
N GLU A 25 45.17 32.28 9.51
CA GLU A 25 44.75 30.88 9.53
C GLU A 25 43.38 30.70 10.20
N HIS A 26 43.14 31.41 11.29
CA HIS A 26 41.83 31.30 12.00
C HIS A 26 40.68 31.86 11.18
N LEU A 27 40.89 32.89 10.37
CA LEU A 27 39.85 33.45 9.49
C LEU A 27 39.56 32.55 8.26
N ILE A 28 40.58 31.89 7.72
CA ILE A 28 40.44 30.98 6.57
C ILE A 28 39.73 29.70 7.01
N SER A 29 40.11 29.08 8.11
CA SER A 29 39.46 27.88 8.64
C SER A 29 38.03 28.13 9.10
N ALA A 30 37.74 29.32 9.64
CA ALA A 30 36.37 29.67 10.00
C ALA A 30 35.40 29.78 8.79
N ARG A 31 35.91 30.30 7.65
CA ARG A 31 35.15 30.36 6.40
C ARG A 31 34.91 28.96 5.82
N GLU A 32 35.94 28.14 5.77
CA GLU A 32 35.86 26.77 5.26
C GLU A 32 34.86 25.91 6.08
N ILE A 33 34.85 26.05 7.40
CA ILE A 33 33.88 25.43 8.28
C ILE A 33 32.47 25.98 8.03
N ALA A 34 32.31 27.26 7.77
CA ALA A 34 31.02 27.88 7.47
C ALA A 34 30.47 27.36 6.13
N ASP A 35 31.31 27.27 5.10
CA ASP A 35 30.97 26.78 3.78
C ASP A 35 30.59 25.28 3.85
N MET A 36 31.38 24.45 4.54
CA MET A 36 31.01 23.03 4.76
C MET A 36 29.69 22.86 5.51
N LYS A 37 29.40 23.70 6.50
CA LYS A 37 28.11 23.66 7.20
C LYS A 37 26.95 24.09 6.30
N ALA A 38 27.14 25.10 5.45
CA ALA A 38 26.16 25.54 4.47
C ALA A 38 25.87 24.44 3.43
N ASP A 39 26.92 23.80 2.92
CA ASP A 39 26.79 22.69 1.99
C ASP A 39 26.10 21.47 2.62
N ALA A 40 26.47 21.12 3.85
CA ALA A 40 25.80 20.06 4.59
C ALA A 40 24.32 20.38 4.84
N ALA A 41 24.00 21.62 5.20
CA ALA A 41 22.60 22.04 5.40
C ALA A 41 21.78 21.98 4.10
N THR A 42 22.38 22.41 2.98
CA THR A 42 21.71 22.32 1.66
C THR A 42 21.54 20.87 1.19
N ALA A 43 22.55 20.01 1.41
CA ALA A 43 22.46 18.58 1.12
C ALA A 43 21.38 17.91 1.97
N GLN A 44 21.31 18.24 3.25
CA GLN A 44 20.26 17.72 4.15
C GLN A 44 18.87 18.20 3.73
N ALA A 45 18.70 19.47 3.37
CA ALA A 45 17.41 19.98 2.86
C ALA A 45 16.97 19.24 1.60
N LYS A 46 17.86 19.05 0.63
CA LYS A 46 17.58 18.27 -0.58
C LYS A 46 17.21 16.82 -0.29
N ALA A 47 17.90 16.17 0.67
CA ALA A 47 17.58 14.81 1.07
C ALA A 47 16.20 14.71 1.73
N VAL A 48 15.84 15.68 2.57
CA VAL A 48 14.50 15.75 3.18
C VAL A 48 13.42 15.98 2.12
N ASP A 49 13.64 16.86 1.17
CA ASP A 49 12.67 17.12 0.09
C ASP A 49 12.51 15.90 -0.82
N ALA A 50 13.59 15.21 -1.13
CA ALA A 50 13.54 13.95 -1.88
C ALA A 50 12.77 12.85 -1.12
N ALA A 51 13.01 12.72 0.19
CA ALA A 51 12.30 11.78 1.04
C ALA A 51 10.78 12.10 1.10
N ARG A 52 10.41 13.38 1.22
CA ARG A 52 9.01 13.80 1.19
C ARG A 52 8.33 13.53 -0.15
N ALA A 53 9.03 13.79 -1.26
CA ALA A 53 8.51 13.51 -2.59
C ALA A 53 8.26 12.00 -2.80
N GLU A 54 9.15 11.15 -2.29
CA GLU A 54 8.99 9.71 -2.33
C GLU A 54 7.82 9.24 -1.45
N GLU A 55 7.69 9.76 -0.24
CA GLU A 55 6.57 9.45 0.66
C GLU A 55 5.22 9.84 0.05
N GLN A 56 5.14 11.01 -0.59
CA GLN A 56 3.93 11.44 -1.29
C GLN A 56 3.59 10.50 -2.45
N ARG A 57 4.60 10.04 -3.19
CA ARG A 57 4.42 9.10 -4.29
C ARG A 57 3.90 7.74 -3.80
N ARG A 58 4.47 7.22 -2.71
CA ARG A 58 4.02 5.98 -2.06
C ARG A 58 2.59 6.10 -1.55
N THR A 59 2.27 7.19 -0.87
CA THR A 59 0.91 7.45 -0.36
C THR A 59 -0.11 7.54 -1.51
N ALA A 60 0.24 8.19 -2.62
CA ALA A 60 -0.62 8.27 -3.79
C ALA A 60 -0.84 6.88 -4.41
N ALA A 61 0.20 6.08 -4.58
CA ALA A 61 0.10 4.72 -5.11
C ALA A 61 -0.79 3.83 -4.21
N GLN A 62 -0.58 3.85 -2.90
CA GLN A 62 -1.42 3.11 -1.95
C GLN A 62 -2.88 3.55 -1.99
N SER A 63 -3.13 4.85 -2.12
CA SER A 63 -4.49 5.40 -2.25
C SER A 63 -5.20 4.88 -3.50
N GLU A 64 -4.52 4.83 -4.65
CA GLU A 64 -5.08 4.28 -5.88
C GLU A 64 -5.33 2.77 -5.78
N ILE A 65 -4.40 2.00 -5.20
CA ILE A 65 -4.56 0.55 -4.97
C ILE A 65 -5.77 0.28 -4.06
N ALA A 66 -5.90 1.04 -2.96
CA ALA A 66 -7.03 0.91 -2.04
C ALA A 66 -8.38 1.27 -2.71
N LYS A 67 -8.39 2.30 -3.54
CA LYS A 67 -9.58 2.71 -4.30
C LYS A 67 -10.00 1.64 -5.29
N ASP A 68 -9.05 1.07 -6.04
CA ASP A 68 -9.32 0.00 -7.00
C ASP A 68 -9.84 -1.26 -6.28
N ALA A 69 -9.23 -1.67 -5.16
CA ALA A 69 -9.70 -2.78 -4.35
C ALA A 69 -11.15 -2.56 -3.83
N ASN A 70 -11.50 -1.33 -3.44
CA ASN A 70 -12.86 -0.99 -3.03
C ASN A 70 -13.86 -1.06 -4.19
N GLN A 71 -13.47 -0.64 -5.40
CA GLN A 71 -14.30 -0.76 -6.59
C GLN A 71 -14.55 -2.22 -6.95
N GLN A 72 -13.51 -3.06 -6.93
CA GLN A 72 -13.63 -4.50 -7.17
C GLN A 72 -14.53 -5.18 -6.14
N ARG A 73 -14.39 -4.82 -4.86
CA ARG A 73 -15.25 -5.32 -3.79
C ARG A 73 -16.73 -4.93 -4.01
N THR A 74 -16.98 -3.68 -4.42
CA THR A 74 -18.34 -3.22 -4.71
C THR A 74 -18.95 -3.95 -5.90
N ALA A 75 -18.18 -4.19 -6.96
CA ALA A 75 -18.59 -4.96 -8.12
C ALA A 75 -18.89 -6.43 -7.73
N ALA A 76 -17.99 -7.08 -7.01
CA ALA A 76 -18.20 -8.46 -6.54
C ALA A 76 -19.46 -8.61 -5.66
N LEU A 77 -19.73 -7.62 -4.79
CA LEU A 77 -20.97 -7.61 -4.01
C LEU A 77 -22.21 -7.47 -4.90
N ALA A 78 -22.18 -6.60 -5.91
CA ALA A 78 -23.31 -6.44 -6.85
C ALA A 78 -23.57 -7.74 -7.63
N ASP A 79 -22.52 -8.39 -8.11
CA ASP A 79 -22.59 -9.66 -8.82
C ASP A 79 -23.14 -10.78 -7.90
N ALA A 80 -22.69 -10.82 -6.64
CA ALA A 80 -23.20 -11.78 -5.66
C ALA A 80 -24.70 -11.57 -5.36
N PHE A 81 -25.16 -10.31 -5.28
CA PHE A 81 -26.59 -10.01 -5.14
C PHE A 81 -27.39 -10.45 -6.36
N ALA A 82 -26.89 -10.20 -7.56
CA ALA A 82 -27.53 -10.63 -8.79
C ALA A 82 -27.62 -12.17 -8.89
N ALA A 83 -26.56 -12.88 -8.54
CA ALA A 83 -26.50 -14.33 -8.50
C ALA A 83 -27.53 -14.90 -7.49
N ARG A 84 -27.58 -14.34 -6.27
CA ARG A 84 -28.57 -14.74 -5.25
C ARG A 84 -30.02 -14.51 -5.69
N ALA A 85 -30.31 -13.41 -6.37
CA ALA A 85 -31.65 -13.14 -6.90
C ALA A 85 -32.03 -14.17 -7.98
N ALA A 86 -31.07 -14.52 -8.86
CA ALA A 86 -31.30 -15.57 -9.86
C ALA A 86 -31.54 -16.96 -9.22
N ALA A 87 -30.70 -17.32 -8.24
CA ALA A 87 -30.85 -18.57 -7.48
C ALA A 87 -32.20 -18.64 -6.75
N GLY A 88 -32.61 -17.55 -6.07
CA GLY A 88 -33.89 -17.46 -5.41
C GLY A 88 -35.07 -17.62 -6.38
N SER A 89 -34.98 -17.08 -7.59
CA SER A 89 -36.03 -17.30 -8.63
C SER A 89 -36.11 -18.76 -9.11
N LEU A 90 -34.95 -19.41 -9.19
CA LEU A 90 -34.88 -20.84 -9.53
C LEU A 90 -35.47 -21.69 -8.41
N GLN A 91 -35.12 -21.40 -7.16
CA GLN A 91 -35.68 -22.10 -5.99
C GLN A 91 -37.23 -22.01 -5.97
N GLN A 92 -37.80 -20.82 -6.18
CA GLN A 92 -39.24 -20.63 -6.27
C GLN A 92 -39.89 -21.50 -7.36
N ARG A 93 -39.23 -21.68 -8.51
CA ARG A 93 -39.73 -22.57 -9.59
C ARG A 93 -39.65 -24.03 -9.17
N VAL A 94 -38.62 -24.45 -8.48
CA VAL A 94 -38.51 -25.80 -7.92
C VAL A 94 -39.61 -26.04 -6.92
N ASP A 95 -39.87 -25.11 -6.00
CA ASP A 95 -40.96 -25.21 -5.01
C ASP A 95 -42.35 -25.33 -5.68
N GLN A 96 -42.58 -24.55 -6.75
CA GLN A 96 -43.82 -24.64 -7.54
C GLN A 96 -43.97 -26.02 -8.22
N LEU A 97 -42.90 -26.57 -8.78
CA LEU A 97 -42.91 -27.91 -9.40
C LEU A 97 -43.17 -28.99 -8.36
N VAL A 98 -42.54 -28.90 -7.19
CA VAL A 98 -42.78 -29.82 -6.06
C VAL A 98 -44.22 -29.73 -5.60
N ALA A 99 -44.78 -28.52 -5.44
CA ALA A 99 -46.17 -28.32 -5.07
C ALA A 99 -47.15 -28.90 -6.12
N ALA A 100 -46.85 -28.70 -7.41
CA ALA A 100 -47.66 -29.27 -8.50
C ALA A 100 -47.62 -30.80 -8.51
N ALA A 101 -46.47 -31.41 -8.23
CA ALA A 101 -46.31 -32.86 -8.16
C ALA A 101 -47.10 -33.51 -6.98
N ARG A 102 -47.37 -32.75 -5.92
CA ARG A 102 -48.13 -33.17 -4.75
C ARG A 102 -49.66 -33.13 -4.98
N HIS A 103 -50.16 -32.43 -6.00
CA HIS A 103 -51.60 -32.34 -6.24
C HIS A 103 -52.15 -33.63 -6.88
N PRO A 104 -53.09 -34.35 -6.24
CA PRO A 104 -53.52 -35.68 -6.66
C PRO A 104 -54.32 -35.67 -7.93
N ALA A 105 -54.58 -34.52 -8.52
CA ALA A 105 -55.50 -34.43 -9.69
C ALA A 105 -54.94 -34.94 -11.02
N THR A 106 -53.63 -35.17 -11.10
CA THR A 106 -52.97 -35.45 -12.39
C THR A 106 -51.95 -36.58 -12.42
N SER A 107 -51.58 -37.23 -11.31
CA SER A 107 -50.54 -38.25 -11.35
C SER A 107 -50.76 -39.38 -10.36
N ALA A 108 -50.61 -40.59 -10.81
CA ALA A 108 -50.43 -41.81 -10.00
C ALA A 108 -49.00 -41.78 -9.33
N GLY A 109 -48.57 -40.62 -8.78
CA GLY A 109 -47.32 -40.47 -8.05
C GLY A 109 -47.45 -41.04 -6.65
N SER A 110 -46.57 -41.96 -6.28
CA SER A 110 -46.48 -42.49 -4.92
C SER A 110 -46.10 -41.36 -3.95
N PRO A 111 -46.64 -41.33 -2.70
CA PRO A 111 -46.19 -40.40 -1.64
C PRO A 111 -44.66 -40.35 -1.46
N ALA A 112 -44.00 -41.48 -1.62
CA ALA A 112 -42.56 -41.60 -1.56
C ALA A 112 -41.83 -40.78 -2.62
N ALA A 113 -42.43 -40.49 -3.78
CA ALA A 113 -41.85 -39.66 -4.81
C ALA A 113 -41.88 -38.15 -4.41
N GLY A 114 -42.96 -37.71 -3.72
CA GLY A 114 -43.08 -36.37 -3.17
C GLY A 114 -42.00 -36.08 -2.11
N ASP A 115 -41.82 -37.01 -1.18
CA ASP A 115 -40.81 -36.89 -0.11
C ASP A 115 -39.39 -36.85 -0.68
N ALA A 116 -39.09 -37.61 -1.75
CA ALA A 116 -37.82 -37.61 -2.42
C ALA A 116 -37.52 -36.26 -3.13
N LEU A 117 -38.56 -35.66 -3.75
CA LEU A 117 -38.43 -34.33 -4.38
C LEU A 117 -38.20 -33.21 -3.36
N ASP A 118 -38.86 -33.27 -2.20
CA ASP A 118 -38.64 -32.35 -1.10
C ASP A 118 -37.22 -32.42 -0.55
N LEU A 119 -36.72 -33.62 -0.33
CA LEU A 119 -35.36 -33.83 0.13
C LEU A 119 -34.36 -33.29 -0.89
N LEU A 120 -34.60 -33.50 -2.18
CA LEU A 120 -33.75 -33.01 -3.25
C LEU A 120 -33.73 -31.47 -3.31
N ALA A 121 -34.90 -30.82 -3.18
CA ALA A 121 -35.06 -29.38 -3.14
C ALA A 121 -34.30 -28.78 -1.93
N ASP A 122 -34.41 -29.40 -0.76
CA ASP A 122 -33.70 -28.97 0.46
C ASP A 122 -32.19 -29.11 0.32
N VAL A 123 -31.71 -30.24 -0.23
CA VAL A 123 -30.30 -30.45 -0.49
C VAL A 123 -29.76 -29.43 -1.50
N LEU A 124 -30.51 -29.15 -2.58
CA LEU A 124 -30.15 -28.16 -3.59
C LEU A 124 -30.03 -26.76 -2.96
N GLY A 125 -30.99 -26.36 -2.14
CA GLY A 125 -30.97 -25.06 -1.45
C GLY A 125 -29.74 -24.89 -0.55
N ARG A 126 -29.43 -25.93 0.25
CA ARG A 126 -28.24 -25.91 1.11
C ARG A 126 -26.94 -25.91 0.31
N ALA A 127 -26.88 -26.60 -0.80
CA ALA A 127 -25.70 -26.61 -1.68
C ALA A 127 -25.49 -25.24 -2.34
N ASP A 128 -26.55 -24.58 -2.78
CA ASP A 128 -26.51 -23.24 -3.36
C ASP A 128 -26.06 -22.20 -2.33
N GLU A 129 -26.60 -22.26 -1.10
CA GLU A 129 -26.18 -21.39 0.00
C GLU A 129 -24.69 -21.56 0.34
N ALA A 130 -24.21 -22.80 0.45
CA ALA A 130 -22.82 -23.11 0.71
C ALA A 130 -21.90 -22.64 -0.44
N ALA A 131 -22.34 -22.83 -1.69
CA ALA A 131 -21.60 -22.32 -2.86
C ALA A 131 -21.51 -20.79 -2.86
N GLY A 132 -22.58 -20.09 -2.50
CA GLY A 132 -22.61 -18.63 -2.37
C GLY A 132 -21.64 -18.10 -1.29
N GLU A 133 -21.58 -18.76 -0.14
CA GLU A 133 -20.60 -18.38 0.91
C GLU A 133 -19.15 -18.65 0.48
N LEU A 134 -18.89 -19.77 -0.19
CA LEU A 134 -17.56 -20.07 -0.72
C LEU A 134 -17.13 -19.08 -1.80
N ALA A 135 -18.02 -18.71 -2.71
CA ALA A 135 -17.75 -17.70 -3.73
C ALA A 135 -17.37 -16.34 -3.10
N LYS A 136 -18.14 -15.90 -2.11
CA LYS A 136 -17.84 -14.67 -1.37
C LYS A 136 -16.45 -14.70 -0.72
N ILE A 137 -16.11 -15.80 -0.05
CA ILE A 137 -14.77 -15.96 0.56
C ILE A 137 -13.66 -15.96 -0.50
N ALA A 138 -13.91 -16.59 -1.65
CA ALA A 138 -12.94 -16.62 -2.75
C ALA A 138 -12.70 -15.22 -3.33
N ASP A 139 -13.77 -14.45 -3.55
CA ASP A 139 -13.69 -13.07 -4.05
C ASP A 139 -12.94 -12.15 -3.06
N GLU A 140 -13.28 -12.21 -1.77
CA GLU A 140 -12.63 -11.42 -0.73
C GLU A 140 -11.12 -11.73 -0.65
N ARG A 141 -10.75 -13.00 -0.72
CA ARG A 141 -9.34 -13.42 -0.70
C ARG A 141 -8.61 -13.05 -1.98
N GLY A 142 -9.27 -13.18 -3.13
CA GLY A 142 -8.74 -12.78 -4.43
C GLY A 142 -8.42 -11.30 -4.48
N ILE A 143 -9.34 -10.44 -4.06
CA ILE A 143 -9.15 -8.98 -4.00
C ILE A 143 -8.03 -8.62 -3.02
N ALA A 144 -7.99 -9.21 -1.83
CA ALA A 144 -6.93 -8.98 -0.85
C ALA A 144 -5.55 -9.43 -1.36
N GLY A 145 -5.49 -10.57 -2.05
CA GLY A 145 -4.25 -11.07 -2.67
C GLY A 145 -3.72 -10.10 -3.73
N GLN A 146 -4.55 -9.67 -4.65
CA GLN A 146 -4.18 -8.71 -5.69
C GLN A 146 -3.76 -7.35 -5.11
N GLN A 147 -4.41 -6.89 -4.05
CA GLN A 147 -4.00 -5.68 -3.35
C GLN A 147 -2.60 -5.84 -2.76
N CYS A 148 -2.33 -6.95 -2.08
CA CYS A 148 -1.02 -7.25 -1.49
C CYS A 148 0.09 -7.33 -2.54
N GLU A 149 -0.16 -7.97 -3.69
CA GLU A 149 0.79 -8.02 -4.81
C GLU A 149 1.10 -6.62 -5.35
N ARG A 150 0.10 -5.79 -5.57
CA ARG A 150 0.28 -4.42 -6.07
C ARG A 150 1.03 -3.53 -5.06
N ASP A 151 0.72 -3.66 -3.78
CA ASP A 151 1.44 -2.95 -2.71
C ASP A 151 2.92 -3.36 -2.68
N TYR A 152 3.20 -4.66 -2.81
CA TYR A 152 4.56 -5.18 -2.90
C TYR A 152 5.30 -4.65 -4.14
N ASP A 153 4.66 -4.67 -5.30
CA ASP A 153 5.22 -4.17 -6.55
C ASP A 153 5.51 -2.66 -6.47
N ALA A 154 4.62 -1.88 -5.88
CA ALA A 154 4.80 -0.44 -5.69
C ALA A 154 6.00 -0.13 -4.77
N LEU A 155 6.23 -0.94 -3.74
CA LEU A 155 7.38 -0.81 -2.84
C LEU A 155 8.70 -1.23 -3.52
N THR A 156 8.70 -2.30 -4.29
CA THR A 156 9.92 -2.83 -4.93
C THR A 156 10.34 -2.03 -6.16
N ALA A 157 9.39 -1.41 -6.88
CA ALA A 157 9.69 -0.52 -8.01
C ALA A 157 10.53 0.69 -7.59
N SER A 158 10.31 1.23 -6.40
CA SER A 158 11.09 2.36 -5.87
C SER A 158 12.54 1.98 -5.58
N ILE A 159 12.77 0.79 -5.04
CA ILE A 159 14.11 0.27 -4.73
C ILE A 159 14.92 0.02 -6.01
N LYS A 160 14.28 -0.47 -7.06
CA LYS A 160 14.92 -0.79 -8.33
C LYS A 160 15.39 0.45 -9.10
N THR A 161 14.68 1.57 -8.95
CA THR A 161 15.05 2.85 -9.54
C THR A 161 16.22 3.52 -8.82
N GLU A 162 16.39 3.32 -7.53
CA GLU A 162 17.51 3.85 -6.75
C GLU A 162 18.82 3.05 -6.97
N GLY A 163 18.72 1.73 -7.20
CA GLY A 163 19.89 0.86 -7.43
C GLY A 163 20.54 1.00 -8.81
N THR A 164 19.97 1.79 -9.75
CA THR A 164 20.47 1.96 -11.13
C THR A 164 21.18 3.32 -11.34
N LYS A 165 21.32 4.14 -10.31
CA LYS A 165 22.10 5.39 -10.31
C LYS A 165 23.43 5.22 -9.59
#